data_e82092b44040fb4bcd7047a70a5d9dc2
#
_entry.id   e82092b44040fb4bcd7047a70a5d9dc2
#
_cell.length_a   1.000
_cell.length_b   1.000
_cell.length_c   1.000
_cell.angle_alpha   90.00
_cell.angle_beta   90.00
_cell.angle_gamma   90.00
#
_symmetry.space_group_name_H-M   'P 1'
#
loop_
_entity.id
_entity.type
_entity.pdbx_description
1 polymer ?
#
loop_
_entity_poly.entity_id
_entity_poly.type
_entity_poly.pdbx_seq_one_letter_code
_entity_poly.pdbx_strand_id
1 'polypeptide(L)'
;NGDGNDYPAEVLSAGKKSVSLLVSAPVAANRELPFPLVVCAALPKGDRGDFLIEKLTELGATRFIPLVTTRSVVVPKEGAVEKFGRAVVEASKQCGRNRLMAVDPPRTWAALL
;
A
#
# COMPACT_ATOMS: atom_id res chain seq x y z
N ASN A 1 -4.39 -9.41 5.72
CA ASN A 1 -3.94 -8.74 6.95
C ASN A 1 -2.69 -7.89 6.75
N GLY A 2 -1.88 -8.13 5.73
CA GLY A 2 -0.64 -7.39 5.50
C GLY A 2 0.55 -7.83 6.37
N ASP A 3 0.45 -8.98 7.00
CA ASP A 3 1.46 -9.54 7.91
C ASP A 3 2.44 -10.52 7.23
N GLY A 4 2.27 -10.75 5.93
CA GLY A 4 3.10 -11.68 5.15
C GLY A 4 2.61 -13.12 5.17
N ASN A 5 1.41 -13.38 5.68
CA ASN A 5 0.80 -14.70 5.68
C ASN A 5 -0.46 -14.71 4.80
N ASP A 6 -0.70 -15.85 4.18
CA ASP A 6 -1.99 -16.18 3.59
C ASP A 6 -2.82 -16.96 4.60
N TYR A 7 -4.12 -16.71 4.62
CA TYR A 7 -5.07 -17.37 5.49
C TYR A 7 -6.10 -18.12 4.65
N PRO A 8 -5.85 -19.42 4.35
CA PRO A 8 -6.84 -20.22 3.66
C PRO A 8 -8.13 -20.27 4.46
N ALA A 9 -9.25 -20.10 3.80
CA ALA A 9 -10.55 -20.10 4.47
C ALA A 9 -11.61 -20.75 3.60
N GLU A 10 -12.55 -21.44 4.26
CA GLU A 10 -13.74 -21.99 3.64
C GLU A 10 -14.96 -21.14 4.01
N VAL A 11 -15.80 -20.87 3.03
CA VAL A 11 -17.07 -20.16 3.27
C VAL A 11 -18.08 -21.14 3.85
N LEU A 12 -18.45 -20.96 5.11
CA LEU A 12 -19.48 -21.78 5.79
C LEU A 12 -20.89 -21.32 5.45
N SER A 13 -21.10 -20.01 5.40
CA SER A 13 -22.38 -19.41 5.01
C SER A 13 -22.20 -18.01 4.48
N ALA A 14 -23.06 -17.62 3.53
CA ALA A 14 -23.09 -16.27 2.97
C ALA A 14 -24.51 -15.71 3.05
N GLY A 15 -24.69 -14.60 3.75
CA GLY A 15 -25.93 -13.85 3.86
C GLY A 15 -25.83 -12.46 3.26
N LYS A 16 -26.94 -11.71 3.25
CA LYS A 16 -26.98 -10.34 2.70
C LYS A 16 -26.11 -9.34 3.46
N LYS A 17 -25.82 -9.58 4.73
CA LYS A 17 -25.10 -8.65 5.62
C LYS A 17 -23.81 -9.22 6.22
N SER A 18 -23.60 -10.54 6.12
CA SER A 18 -22.46 -11.20 6.75
C SER A 18 -22.09 -12.47 5.99
N VAL A 19 -20.82 -12.82 6.08
CA VAL A 19 -20.26 -14.08 5.60
C VAL A 19 -19.54 -14.74 6.77
N SER A 20 -19.81 -16.02 7.02
CA SER A 20 -19.08 -16.82 8.00
C SER A 20 -17.99 -17.63 7.32
N LEU A 21 -16.79 -17.56 7.84
CA LEU A 21 -15.61 -18.22 7.31
C LEU A 21 -15.02 -19.17 8.37
N LEU A 22 -14.60 -20.35 7.94
CA LEU A 22 -13.69 -21.18 8.70
C LEU A 22 -12.26 -20.88 8.22
N VAL A 23 -11.47 -20.24 9.06
CA VAL A 23 -10.10 -19.85 8.72
C VAL A 23 -9.13 -20.92 9.23
N SER A 24 -8.30 -21.44 8.35
CA SER A 24 -7.23 -22.40 8.67
C SER A 24 -5.99 -21.70 9.24
N ALA A 25 -5.01 -22.51 9.64
CA ALA A 25 -3.72 -22.00 10.09
C ALA A 25 -3.06 -21.10 9.01
N PRO A 26 -2.36 -20.03 9.41
CA PRO A 26 -1.67 -19.15 8.47
C PRO A 26 -0.57 -19.90 7.71
N VAL A 27 -0.43 -19.59 6.43
CA VAL A 27 0.64 -20.11 5.57
C VAL A 27 1.56 -18.96 5.20
N ALA A 28 2.85 -19.07 5.55
CA ALA A 28 3.84 -18.08 5.16
C ALA A 28 4.03 -18.09 3.64
N ALA A 29 3.85 -16.95 3.00
CA ALA A 29 4.03 -16.79 1.55
C ALA A 29 4.77 -15.49 1.27
N ASN A 30 6.06 -15.59 0.95
CA ASN A 30 6.87 -14.42 0.61
C ASN A 30 6.78 -14.14 -0.89
N ARG A 31 6.15 -13.00 -1.24
CA ARG A 31 6.03 -12.47 -2.61
C ARG A 31 6.77 -11.14 -2.76
N GLU A 32 7.60 -10.81 -1.79
CA GLU A 32 8.35 -9.56 -1.76
C GLU A 32 9.64 -9.64 -2.59
N LEU A 33 10.14 -8.48 -3.00
CA LEU A 33 11.46 -8.38 -3.59
C LEU A 33 12.53 -8.83 -2.58
N PRO A 34 13.69 -9.37 -3.03
CA PRO A 34 14.77 -9.81 -2.14
C PRO A 34 15.54 -8.64 -1.49
N PHE A 35 15.11 -7.41 -1.72
CA PHE A 35 15.68 -6.18 -1.17
C PHE A 35 14.57 -5.16 -0.89
N PRO A 36 14.76 -4.26 0.08
CA PRO A 36 13.81 -3.17 0.30
C PRO A 36 13.91 -2.15 -0.82
N LEU A 37 12.75 -1.82 -1.44
CA LEU A 37 12.64 -0.76 -2.43
C LEU A 37 11.91 0.43 -1.81
N VAL A 38 12.65 1.50 -1.54
CA VAL A 38 12.11 2.77 -1.03
C VAL A 38 12.04 3.78 -2.16
N VAL A 39 10.87 4.33 -2.42
CA VAL A 39 10.66 5.33 -3.46
C VAL A 39 10.32 6.67 -2.82
N CYS A 40 11.06 7.71 -3.19
CA CYS A 40 10.84 9.08 -2.75
C CYS A 40 10.53 9.92 -3.99
N ALA A 41 9.33 10.48 -4.07
CA ALA A 41 8.92 11.27 -5.23
C ALA A 41 7.90 12.35 -4.86
N ALA A 42 7.92 13.46 -5.59
CA ALA A 42 6.87 14.45 -5.50
C ALA A 42 5.57 13.89 -6.11
N LEU A 43 4.44 14.26 -5.49
CA LEU A 43 3.14 13.78 -5.96
C LEU A 43 2.76 14.43 -7.30
N PRO A 44 2.30 13.67 -8.28
CA PRO A 44 1.76 14.20 -9.51
C PRO A 44 0.37 14.82 -9.29
N LYS A 45 -0.09 15.64 -10.22
CA LYS A 45 -1.42 16.25 -10.19
C LYS A 45 -2.55 15.25 -10.48
N GLY A 46 -3.70 15.51 -9.91
CA GLY A 46 -4.96 14.78 -10.16
C GLY A 46 -4.87 13.31 -9.72
N ASP A 47 -5.54 12.45 -10.46
CA ASP A 47 -5.66 11.01 -10.15
C ASP A 47 -4.36 10.21 -10.35
N ARG A 48 -3.33 10.86 -10.89
CA ARG A 48 -2.01 10.22 -11.07
C ARG A 48 -1.33 9.84 -9.76
N GLY A 49 -1.70 10.48 -8.64
CA GLY A 49 -1.22 10.08 -7.30
C GLY A 49 -1.70 8.68 -6.92
N ASP A 50 -2.97 8.39 -7.12
CA ASP A 50 -3.54 7.07 -6.85
C ASP A 50 -2.93 6.00 -7.79
N PHE A 51 -2.76 6.33 -9.07
CA PHE A 51 -2.06 5.48 -10.03
C PHE A 51 -0.60 5.19 -9.61
N LEU A 52 0.12 6.20 -9.13
CA LEU A 52 1.49 6.03 -8.63
C LEU A 52 1.53 5.02 -7.48
N ILE A 53 0.65 5.18 -6.48
CA ILE A 53 0.56 4.27 -5.33
C ILE A 53 0.23 2.84 -5.76
N GLU A 54 -0.73 2.69 -6.68
CA GLU A 54 -1.10 1.39 -7.24
C GLU A 54 0.11 0.71 -7.89
N LYS A 55 0.81 1.42 -8.80
CA LYS A 55 1.95 0.83 -9.53
C LYS A 55 3.15 0.55 -8.63
N LEU A 56 3.44 1.41 -7.66
CA LEU A 56 4.49 1.14 -6.68
C LEU A 56 4.19 -0.12 -5.84
N THR A 57 2.92 -0.30 -5.47
CA THR A 57 2.49 -1.50 -4.75
C THR A 57 2.66 -2.75 -5.61
N GLU A 58 2.22 -2.73 -6.86
CA GLU A 58 2.35 -3.84 -7.82
C GLU A 58 3.82 -4.19 -8.10
N LEU A 59 4.70 -3.18 -8.19
CA LEU A 59 6.13 -3.36 -8.43
C LEU A 59 6.91 -3.84 -7.21
N GLY A 60 6.28 -3.94 -6.05
CA GLY A 60 6.91 -4.47 -4.84
C GLY A 60 7.64 -3.42 -4.00
N ALA A 61 7.36 -2.13 -4.17
CA ALA A 61 7.92 -1.10 -3.29
C ALA A 61 7.57 -1.40 -1.83
N THR A 62 8.56 -1.29 -0.95
CA THR A 62 8.40 -1.53 0.49
C THR A 62 7.87 -0.28 1.19
N ARG A 63 8.26 0.90 0.67
CA ARG A 63 7.95 2.19 1.27
C ARG A 63 7.87 3.29 0.22
N PHE A 64 6.92 4.18 0.38
CA PHE A 64 6.80 5.41 -0.39
C PHE A 64 6.88 6.62 0.53
N ILE A 65 7.72 7.60 0.17
CA ILE A 65 7.89 8.86 0.89
C ILE A 65 7.53 10.00 -0.06
N PRO A 66 6.36 10.66 0.14
CA PRO A 66 6.02 11.84 -0.64
C PRO A 66 7.03 12.96 -0.40
N LEU A 67 7.64 13.49 -1.47
CA LEU A 67 8.57 14.61 -1.37
C LEU A 67 7.87 15.94 -1.59
N VAL A 68 8.21 16.90 -0.73
CA VAL A 68 7.89 18.32 -0.91
C VAL A 68 9.16 19.04 -1.32
N THR A 69 9.17 19.55 -2.54
CA THR A 69 10.31 20.33 -3.09
C THR A 69 9.86 21.75 -3.40
N THR A 70 10.79 22.64 -3.66
CA THR A 70 10.51 24.04 -4.04
C THR A 70 9.64 24.17 -5.29
N ARG A 71 9.63 23.15 -6.16
CA ARG A 71 8.84 23.09 -7.39
C ARG A 71 7.69 22.10 -7.33
N SER A 72 7.37 21.55 -6.15
CA SER A 72 6.21 20.69 -5.99
C SER A 72 4.93 21.46 -6.27
N VAL A 73 4.16 20.99 -7.23
CA VAL A 73 2.86 21.57 -7.59
C VAL A 73 1.76 21.06 -6.65
N VAL A 74 1.92 19.85 -6.15
CA VAL A 74 0.99 19.21 -5.22
C VAL A 74 1.70 19.03 -3.88
N VAL A 75 1.15 19.67 -2.86
CA VAL A 75 1.54 19.43 -1.47
C VAL A 75 0.48 18.50 -0.87
N PRO A 76 0.88 17.34 -0.32
CA PRO A 76 -0.07 16.44 0.32
C PRO A 76 -0.84 17.15 1.42
N LYS A 77 -2.17 17.07 1.38
CA LYS A 77 -3.06 17.60 2.40
C LYS A 77 -3.17 16.64 3.59
N GLU A 78 -3.69 17.14 4.69
CA GLU A 78 -4.11 16.29 5.81
C GLU A 78 -5.03 15.17 5.29
N GLY A 79 -4.84 13.94 5.79
CA GLY A 79 -5.57 12.77 5.32
C GLY A 79 -5.04 12.11 4.04
N ALA A 80 -4.03 12.69 3.37
CA ALA A 80 -3.45 12.08 2.16
C ALA A 80 -2.78 10.73 2.43
N VAL A 81 -2.10 10.60 3.57
CA VAL A 81 -1.43 9.34 3.96
C VAL A 81 -2.45 8.23 4.15
N GLU A 82 -3.55 8.50 4.82
CA GLU A 82 -4.65 7.54 5.04
C GLU A 82 -5.33 7.17 3.72
N LYS A 83 -5.54 8.14 2.81
CA LYS A 83 -6.08 7.87 1.48
C LYS A 83 -5.15 6.93 0.71
N PHE A 84 -3.86 7.20 0.69
CA PHE A 84 -2.88 6.35 0.02
C PHE A 84 -2.75 4.98 0.68
N GLY A 85 -2.86 4.89 2.00
CA GLY A 85 -2.92 3.62 2.72
C GLY A 85 -4.08 2.73 2.25
N ARG A 86 -5.26 3.31 2.02
CA ARG A 86 -6.40 2.58 1.43
C ARG A 86 -6.11 2.11 0.00
N ALA A 87 -5.48 2.96 -0.82
CA ALA A 87 -5.08 2.59 -2.18
C ALA A 87 -4.06 1.43 -2.19
N VAL A 88 -3.11 1.41 -1.24
CA VAL A 88 -2.18 0.29 -1.04
C VAL A 88 -2.92 -1.00 -0.74
N VAL A 89 -3.92 -0.97 0.16
CA VAL A 89 -4.71 -2.16 0.49
C VAL A 89 -5.44 -2.70 -0.74
N GLU A 90 -6.09 -1.83 -1.51
CA GLU A 90 -6.83 -2.26 -2.71
C GLU A 90 -5.88 -2.80 -3.79
N ALA A 91 -4.76 -2.12 -4.05
CA ALA A 91 -3.75 -2.61 -4.99
C ALA A 91 -3.16 -3.96 -4.55
N SER A 92 -2.89 -4.13 -3.25
CA SER A 92 -2.37 -5.39 -2.70
C SER A 92 -3.33 -6.55 -2.88
N LYS A 93 -4.64 -6.32 -2.71
CA LYS A 93 -5.67 -7.32 -3.00
C LYS A 93 -5.65 -7.75 -4.47
N GLN A 94 -5.51 -6.79 -5.39
CA GLN A 94 -5.52 -7.07 -6.82
C GLN A 94 -4.28 -7.83 -7.29
N CYS A 95 -3.09 -7.48 -6.80
CA CYS A 95 -1.85 -8.12 -7.20
C CYS A 95 -1.46 -9.33 -6.31
N GLY A 96 -2.26 -9.66 -5.30
CA GLY A 96 -2.02 -10.80 -4.41
C GLY A 96 -0.87 -10.59 -3.41
N ARG A 97 -0.48 -9.34 -3.17
CA ARG A 97 0.57 -9.01 -2.22
C ARG A 97 0.04 -9.08 -0.79
N ASN A 98 0.73 -9.80 0.09
CA ASN A 98 0.31 -10.00 1.48
C ASN A 98 1.12 -9.19 2.51
N ARG A 99 2.03 -8.32 2.05
CA ARG A 99 2.67 -7.27 2.84
C ARG A 99 2.30 -5.91 2.26
N LEU A 100 1.90 -4.98 3.13
CA LEU A 100 1.48 -3.65 2.70
C LEU A 100 2.68 -2.72 2.57
N MET A 101 2.73 -1.96 1.47
CA MET A 101 3.69 -0.88 1.30
C MET A 101 3.43 0.20 2.36
N ALA A 102 4.45 0.63 3.09
CA ALA A 102 4.35 1.76 3.99
C ALA A 102 4.27 3.08 3.21
N VAL A 103 3.38 3.98 3.63
CA VAL A 103 3.31 5.35 3.11
C VAL A 103 3.66 6.29 4.25
N ASP A 104 4.79 6.97 4.13
CA ASP A 104 5.27 7.92 5.14
C ASP A 104 4.57 9.29 5.03
N PRO A 105 4.58 10.08 6.08
CA PRO A 105 4.26 11.50 5.98
C PRO A 105 5.18 12.22 4.98
N PRO A 106 4.71 13.28 4.33
CA PRO A 106 5.52 14.07 3.40
C PRO A 106 6.79 14.59 4.05
N ARG A 107 7.91 14.56 3.31
CA ARG A 107 9.19 15.08 3.76
C ARG A 107 9.79 16.07 2.75
N THR A 108 10.52 17.04 3.26
CA THR A 108 11.39 17.87 2.42
C THR A 108 12.65 17.09 2.06
N TRP A 109 13.33 17.51 1.00
CA TRP A 109 14.60 16.91 0.61
C TRP A 109 15.64 16.95 1.74
N ALA A 110 15.73 18.08 2.43
CA ALA A 110 16.65 18.23 3.56
C ALA A 110 16.34 17.31 4.74
N ALA A 111 15.05 16.98 4.96
CA ALA A 111 14.64 16.07 6.02
C ALA A 111 14.81 14.58 5.67
N LEU A 112 15.07 14.30 4.39
CA LEU A 112 15.30 12.93 3.90
C LEU A 112 16.78 12.52 4.04
N LEU A 113 17.70 13.48 3.92
CA LEU A 113 19.15 13.27 4.02
C LEU A 113 19.61 13.20 5.47
#